data_fff766cad7c8d4515c5cfa7481b78288
#
_entry.id   fff766cad7c8d4515c5cfa7481b78288
#
_cell.length_a   1.000
_cell.length_b   1.000
_cell.length_c   1.000
_cell.angle_alpha   90.00
_cell.angle_beta   90.00
_cell.angle_gamma   90.00
#
_symmetry.space_group_name_H-M   'P 1'
#
loop_
_entity.id
_entity.type
_entity.pdbx_description
1 polymer ?
#
loop_
_entity_poly.entity_id
_entity_poly.type
_entity_poly.pdbx_seq_one_letter_code
_entity_poly.pdbx_strand_id
1 'polypeptide(L)'
;MNRQPWHFVVIRDPESLRKLGAMASSGSYVAQAPLAIAVVTDRTRFAVSDASRAIQSMLLTAWGEGVGSNWVGFGGLEPVKELLAIPTDLDVLAILPFGYPARAVGRGKKQRKALRDVAHLERFGRPFE
;
A
#
# COMPACT_ATOMS: atom_id res chain seq x y z
N MET A 1 -10.36 -19.43 7.93
CA MET A 1 -9.25 -19.29 8.90
C MET A 1 -8.93 -17.81 9.02
N ASN A 2 -8.93 -17.26 10.23
CA ASN A 2 -8.61 -15.85 10.49
C ASN A 2 -7.20 -15.77 11.09
N ARG A 3 -6.16 -15.91 10.27
CA ARG A 3 -4.75 -15.94 10.72
C ARG A 3 -4.15 -14.56 10.92
N GLN A 4 -4.69 -13.52 10.28
CA GLN A 4 -4.24 -12.13 10.37
C GLN A 4 -2.70 -11.99 10.25
N PRO A 5 -2.10 -12.42 9.14
CA PRO A 5 -0.65 -12.52 8.97
C PRO A 5 -0.02 -11.15 8.64
N TRP A 6 -0.44 -10.09 9.31
CA TRP A 6 0.03 -8.73 9.07
C TRP A 6 0.31 -8.00 10.37
N HIS A 7 1.27 -7.08 10.30
CA HIS A 7 1.58 -6.13 11.35
C HIS A 7 1.65 -4.72 10.71
N PHE A 8 1.33 -3.71 11.48
CA PHE A 8 1.34 -2.33 11.04
C PHE A 8 2.26 -1.52 11.94
N VAL A 9 3.33 -0.96 11.36
CA VAL A 9 4.21 -0.03 12.05
C VAL A 9 3.81 1.37 11.62
N VAL A 10 3.32 2.18 12.57
CA VAL A 10 2.89 3.56 12.33
C VAL A 10 4.05 4.50 12.57
N ILE A 11 4.44 5.28 11.57
CA ILE A 11 5.59 6.18 11.60
C ILE A 11 5.07 7.62 11.47
N ARG A 12 5.40 8.46 12.47
CA ARG A 12 5.06 9.88 12.50
C ARG A 12 6.27 10.76 12.73
N ASP A 13 7.39 10.18 13.13
CA ASP A 13 8.63 10.91 13.34
C ASP A 13 9.19 11.43 12.01
N PRO A 14 9.40 12.76 11.87
CA PRO A 14 9.84 13.35 10.60
C PRO A 14 11.21 12.84 10.11
N GLU A 15 12.10 12.48 11.04
CA GLU A 15 13.41 11.94 10.65
C GLU A 15 13.29 10.54 10.07
N SER A 16 12.48 9.69 10.68
CA SER A 16 12.17 8.34 10.20
C SER A 16 11.46 8.39 8.85
N LEU A 17 10.49 9.29 8.66
CA LEU A 17 9.81 9.49 7.37
C LEU A 17 10.79 9.93 6.27
N ARG A 18 11.74 10.79 6.59
CA ARG A 18 12.78 11.24 5.66
C ARG A 18 13.71 10.08 5.26
N LYS A 19 14.13 9.27 6.22
CA LYS A 19 14.94 8.07 5.98
C LYS A 19 14.20 7.05 5.12
N LEU A 20 12.91 6.80 5.43
CA LEU A 20 12.05 5.92 4.61
C LEU A 20 11.92 6.40 3.17
N GLY A 21 11.71 7.70 2.96
CA GLY A 21 11.63 8.29 1.62
C GLY A 21 12.94 8.15 0.83
N ALA A 22 14.09 8.21 1.50
CA ALA A 22 15.40 8.01 0.87
C ALA A 22 15.65 6.53 0.49
N MET A 23 15.12 5.58 1.26
CA MET A 23 15.28 4.14 1.02
C MET A 23 14.32 3.62 -0.07
N ALA A 24 13.17 4.24 -0.22
CA ALA A 24 12.15 3.81 -1.18
C ALA A 24 12.45 4.38 -2.58
N SER A 25 13.01 3.58 -3.47
CA SER A 25 13.44 3.98 -4.82
C SER A 25 12.36 4.68 -5.66
N SER A 26 11.07 4.36 -5.44
CA SER A 26 9.92 4.97 -6.13
C SER A 26 9.05 5.82 -5.20
N GLY A 27 9.48 6.10 -3.98
CA GLY A 27 8.65 6.66 -2.93
C GLY A 27 9.28 7.82 -2.16
N SER A 28 10.14 8.64 -2.78
CA SER A 28 10.77 9.79 -2.11
C SER A 28 9.77 10.76 -1.45
N TYR A 29 8.54 10.81 -1.95
CA TYR A 29 7.45 11.60 -1.39
C TYR A 29 6.95 11.11 -0.02
N VAL A 30 7.34 9.91 0.43
CA VAL A 30 7.09 9.45 1.81
C VAL A 30 7.67 10.43 2.83
N ALA A 31 8.83 11.04 2.51
CA ALA A 31 9.46 12.07 3.34
C ALA A 31 8.60 13.33 3.55
N GLN A 32 7.60 13.58 2.70
CA GLN A 32 6.71 14.72 2.75
C GLN A 32 5.38 14.43 3.45
N ALA A 33 5.10 13.15 3.72
CA ALA A 33 3.88 12.75 4.38
C ALA A 33 3.96 12.99 5.90
N PRO A 34 2.88 13.45 6.55
CA PRO A 34 2.83 13.58 8.01
C PRO A 34 2.75 12.23 8.74
N LEU A 35 2.42 11.16 8.01
CA LEU A 35 2.24 9.82 8.52
C LEU A 35 2.55 8.80 7.43
N ALA A 36 3.21 7.72 7.81
CA ALA A 36 3.30 6.50 6.98
C ALA A 36 3.00 5.26 7.83
N ILE A 37 2.51 4.21 7.17
CA ILE A 37 2.34 2.88 7.78
C ILE A 37 3.17 1.90 6.97
N ALA A 38 4.14 1.25 7.63
CA ALA A 38 4.79 0.09 7.04
C ALA A 38 3.94 -1.15 7.32
N VAL A 39 3.58 -1.86 6.27
CA VAL A 39 2.83 -3.11 6.34
C VAL A 39 3.80 -4.26 6.26
N VAL A 40 3.86 -5.02 7.33
CA VAL A 40 4.76 -6.15 7.53
C VAL A 40 3.95 -7.44 7.54
N THR A 41 4.48 -8.51 6.99
CA THR A 41 3.75 -9.77 6.87
C THR A 41 4.57 -10.96 7.37
N ASP A 42 3.87 -11.94 7.92
CA ASP A 42 4.41 -13.27 8.09
C ASP A 42 4.73 -13.91 6.73
N ARG A 43 5.67 -14.85 6.69
CA ARG A 43 5.98 -15.64 5.48
C ARG A 43 5.02 -16.82 5.33
N THR A 44 3.76 -16.51 5.04
CA THR A 44 2.73 -17.53 4.82
C THR A 44 2.11 -17.40 3.43
N ARG A 45 1.52 -18.51 2.94
CA ARG A 45 0.96 -18.61 1.58
C ARG A 45 -0.02 -17.48 1.23
N PHE A 46 -0.81 -17.01 2.21
CA PHE A 46 -1.87 -16.02 1.97
C PHE A 46 -1.54 -14.63 2.52
N ALA A 47 -0.35 -14.44 3.09
CA ALA A 47 0.02 -13.20 3.75
C ALA A 47 -0.14 -11.96 2.85
N VAL A 48 0.40 -12.04 1.63
CA VAL A 48 0.29 -10.93 0.66
C VAL A 48 -1.16 -10.65 0.28
N SER A 49 -1.95 -11.70 0.00
CA SER A 49 -3.37 -11.56 -0.34
C SER A 49 -4.17 -10.92 0.79
N ASP A 50 -3.97 -11.39 2.01
CA ASP A 50 -4.70 -10.91 3.18
C ASP A 50 -4.28 -9.48 3.54
N ALA A 51 -2.98 -9.19 3.56
CA ALA A 51 -2.47 -7.85 3.81
C ALA A 51 -2.91 -6.85 2.72
N SER A 52 -2.95 -7.26 1.45
CA SER A 52 -3.42 -6.40 0.35
C SER A 52 -4.89 -5.99 0.52
N ARG A 53 -5.74 -6.88 1.06
CA ARG A 53 -7.14 -6.54 1.39
C ARG A 53 -7.20 -5.53 2.53
N ALA A 54 -6.40 -5.72 3.59
CA ALA A 54 -6.32 -4.77 4.70
C ALA A 54 -5.85 -3.39 4.22
N ILE A 55 -4.80 -3.35 3.38
CA ILE A 55 -4.31 -2.12 2.75
C ILE A 55 -5.43 -1.44 1.96
N GLN A 56 -6.13 -2.16 1.08
CA GLN A 56 -7.19 -1.57 0.26
C GLN A 56 -8.30 -0.97 1.13
N SER A 57 -8.66 -1.64 2.23
CA SER A 57 -9.65 -1.11 3.18
C SER A 57 -9.16 0.18 3.83
N MET A 58 -7.90 0.24 4.28
CA MET A 58 -7.31 1.46 4.84
C MET A 58 -7.29 2.61 3.83
N LEU A 59 -6.87 2.36 2.58
CA LEU A 59 -6.80 3.39 1.54
C LEU A 59 -8.18 3.94 1.20
N LEU A 60 -9.21 3.09 1.12
CA LEU A 60 -10.58 3.52 0.84
C LEU A 60 -11.18 4.30 2.01
N THR A 61 -10.96 3.86 3.24
CA THR A 61 -11.40 4.58 4.43
C THR A 61 -10.75 5.95 4.50
N ALA A 62 -9.42 6.04 4.35
CA ALA A 62 -8.70 7.30 4.33
C ALA A 62 -9.23 8.25 3.25
N TRP A 63 -9.47 7.74 2.04
CA TRP A 63 -10.04 8.53 0.95
C TRP A 63 -11.45 9.05 1.26
N GLY A 64 -12.28 8.25 1.92
CA GLY A 64 -13.61 8.66 2.39
C GLY A 64 -13.56 9.82 3.39
N GLU A 65 -12.48 9.91 4.16
CA GLU A 65 -12.20 10.98 5.12
C GLU A 65 -11.41 12.17 4.50
N GLY A 66 -11.21 12.17 3.18
CA GLY A 66 -10.47 13.22 2.47
C GLY A 66 -8.94 13.11 2.61
N VAL A 67 -8.42 12.00 3.12
CA VAL A 67 -6.99 11.73 3.28
C VAL A 67 -6.46 10.99 2.04
N GLY A 68 -5.49 11.58 1.36
CA GLY A 68 -4.78 10.95 0.27
C GLY A 68 -3.79 9.90 0.77
N SER A 69 -3.56 8.87 -0.02
CA SER A 69 -2.62 7.80 0.29
C SER A 69 -2.05 7.19 -0.98
N ASN A 70 -0.96 6.46 -0.85
CA ASN A 70 -0.36 5.72 -1.95
C ASN A 70 0.25 4.41 -1.44
N TRP A 71 0.53 3.49 -2.37
CA TRP A 71 1.25 2.26 -2.13
C TRP A 71 2.68 2.40 -2.66
N VAL A 72 3.67 2.27 -1.77
CA VAL A 72 5.10 2.20 -2.11
C VAL A 72 5.60 0.81 -1.75
N GLY A 73 6.21 0.07 -2.67
CA GLY A 73 6.69 -1.25 -2.31
C GLY A 73 6.80 -2.28 -3.43
N PHE A 74 7.41 -1.91 -4.56
CA PHE A 74 7.68 -2.86 -5.64
C PHE A 74 9.09 -3.45 -5.56
N GLY A 75 9.56 -3.80 -4.37
CA GLY A 75 10.88 -4.33 -4.09
C GLY A 75 11.83 -3.32 -3.45
N GLY A 76 12.96 -3.81 -2.94
CA GLY A 76 14.00 -2.98 -2.34
C GLY A 76 13.67 -2.41 -0.95
N LEU A 77 12.71 -3.01 -0.24
CA LEU A 77 12.32 -2.57 1.11
C LEU A 77 13.12 -3.26 2.24
N GLU A 78 14.07 -4.12 1.93
CA GLU A 78 14.92 -4.77 2.94
C GLU A 78 15.63 -3.77 3.89
N PRO A 79 16.19 -2.63 3.42
CA PRO A 79 16.81 -1.64 4.31
C PRO A 79 15.83 -1.04 5.33
N VAL A 80 14.53 -1.08 5.05
CA VAL A 80 13.49 -0.58 5.96
C VAL A 80 13.40 -1.42 7.23
N LYS A 81 13.72 -2.72 7.16
CA LYS A 81 13.69 -3.61 8.32
C LYS A 81 14.64 -3.14 9.42
N GLU A 82 15.86 -2.76 9.05
CA GLU A 82 16.85 -2.26 10.01
C GLU A 82 16.37 -0.96 10.66
N LEU A 83 15.90 -0.01 9.83
CA LEU A 83 15.41 1.29 10.32
C LEU A 83 14.24 1.14 11.31
N LEU A 84 13.33 0.21 11.05
CA LEU A 84 12.12 0.02 11.85
C LEU A 84 12.22 -1.13 12.85
N ALA A 85 13.40 -1.73 13.03
CA ALA A 85 13.66 -2.89 13.91
C ALA A 85 12.69 -4.07 13.63
N ILE A 86 12.38 -4.30 12.35
CA ILE A 86 11.50 -5.41 11.93
C ILE A 86 12.31 -6.71 11.95
N PRO A 87 11.81 -7.78 12.58
CA PRO A 87 12.45 -9.08 12.59
C PRO A 87 12.77 -9.60 11.18
N THR A 88 13.89 -10.33 11.05
CA THR A 88 14.37 -10.81 9.75
C THR A 88 13.49 -11.89 9.12
N ASP A 89 12.70 -12.58 9.93
CA ASP A 89 11.73 -13.61 9.52
C ASP A 89 10.40 -13.06 8.99
N LEU A 90 10.18 -11.74 9.11
CA LEU A 90 9.05 -11.04 8.53
C LEU A 90 9.44 -10.32 7.23
N ASP A 91 8.46 -10.00 6.39
CA ASP A 91 8.67 -9.27 5.15
C ASP A 91 7.95 -7.92 5.17
N VAL A 92 8.61 -6.87 4.64
CA VAL A 92 7.96 -5.57 4.43
C VAL A 92 7.26 -5.60 3.07
N LEU A 93 5.93 -5.60 3.11
CA LEU A 93 5.11 -5.65 1.90
C LEU A 93 4.98 -4.29 1.24
N ALA A 94 4.73 -3.25 2.02
CA ALA A 94 4.47 -1.90 1.52
C ALA A 94 4.73 -0.83 2.57
N ILE A 95 4.98 0.39 2.10
CA ILE A 95 4.90 1.61 2.90
C ILE A 95 3.73 2.43 2.36
N LEU A 96 2.84 2.84 3.23
CA LEU A 96 1.65 3.60 2.89
C LEU A 96 1.78 5.00 3.49
N PRO A 97 2.21 6.03 2.73
CA PRO A 97 2.14 7.42 3.17
C PRO A 97 0.69 7.90 3.13
N PHE A 98 0.32 8.70 4.12
CA PHE A 98 -0.99 9.34 4.24
C PHE A 98 -0.83 10.83 4.46
N GLY A 99 -1.72 11.64 3.88
CA GLY A 99 -1.73 13.07 4.08
C GLY A 99 -2.90 13.74 3.36
N TYR A 100 -3.25 14.93 3.80
CA TYR A 100 -4.24 15.72 3.08
C TYR A 100 -3.65 16.24 1.76
N PRO A 101 -4.38 16.16 0.65
CA PRO A 101 -3.93 16.69 -0.63
C PRO A 101 -3.65 18.20 -0.54
N ALA A 102 -2.47 18.64 -0.98
CA ALA A 102 -2.11 20.07 -1.00
C ALA A 102 -2.96 20.91 -1.97
N ARG A 103 -3.67 20.25 -2.89
CA ARG A 103 -4.59 20.84 -3.88
C ARG A 103 -5.70 19.86 -4.21
N ALA A 104 -6.81 20.37 -4.72
CA ALA A 104 -7.93 19.52 -5.14
C ALA A 104 -7.46 18.41 -6.10
N VAL A 105 -7.80 17.18 -5.77
CA VAL A 105 -7.48 16.02 -6.60
C VAL A 105 -8.61 15.84 -7.61
N GLY A 106 -8.33 16.12 -8.87
CA GLY A 106 -9.26 15.85 -9.97
C GLY A 106 -9.41 14.35 -10.25
N ARG A 107 -10.43 13.99 -11.04
CA ARG A 107 -10.69 12.59 -11.41
C ARG A 107 -9.54 11.93 -12.21
N GLY A 108 -8.66 12.73 -12.82
CA GLY A 108 -7.58 12.27 -13.66
C GLY A 108 -8.06 11.46 -14.88
N LYS A 109 -7.20 11.27 -15.85
CA LYS A 109 -7.44 10.36 -16.99
C LYS A 109 -6.83 8.99 -16.62
N LYS A 110 -7.66 8.07 -16.16
CA LYS A 110 -7.21 6.69 -15.88
C LYS A 110 -7.54 5.80 -17.05
N GLN A 111 -6.53 5.21 -17.66
CA GLN A 111 -6.73 4.16 -18.66
C GLN A 111 -7.17 2.90 -17.94
N ARG A 112 -8.37 2.43 -18.24
CA ARG A 112 -8.92 1.18 -17.73
C ARG A 112 -9.32 0.31 -18.91
N LYS A 113 -9.18 -0.98 -18.77
CA LYS A 113 -9.73 -1.93 -19.73
C LYS A 113 -11.24 -1.77 -19.81
N ALA A 114 -11.81 -2.00 -20.97
CA ALA A 114 -13.27 -2.03 -21.11
C ALA A 114 -13.85 -3.20 -20.31
N LEU A 115 -15.10 -3.06 -19.83
CA LEU A 115 -15.73 -4.10 -19.04
C LEU A 115 -15.74 -5.46 -19.76
N ARG A 116 -16.03 -5.45 -21.06
CA ARG A 116 -16.03 -6.66 -21.92
C ARG A 116 -14.70 -7.41 -21.96
N ASP A 117 -13.58 -6.73 -21.63
CA ASP A 117 -12.24 -7.33 -21.67
C ASP A 117 -11.87 -8.00 -20.33
N VAL A 118 -12.63 -7.76 -19.27
CA VAL A 118 -12.32 -8.21 -17.90
C VAL A 118 -13.49 -8.91 -17.20
N ALA A 119 -14.69 -8.83 -17.78
CA ALA A 119 -15.88 -9.49 -17.23
C ALA A 119 -16.45 -10.48 -18.27
N HIS A 120 -16.77 -11.67 -17.80
CA HIS A 120 -17.31 -12.76 -18.61
C HIS A 120 -18.55 -13.35 -17.93
N LEU A 121 -19.55 -13.70 -18.72
CA LEU A 121 -20.77 -14.28 -18.21
C LEU A 121 -20.63 -15.80 -18.12
N GLU A 122 -20.71 -16.36 -16.92
CA GLU A 122 -20.66 -17.78 -16.59
C GLU A 122 -19.37 -18.51 -16.99
N ARG A 123 -18.80 -18.21 -18.17
CA ARG A 123 -17.59 -18.85 -18.69
C ARG A 123 -16.62 -17.81 -19.26
N PHE A 124 -15.33 -18.04 -19.06
CA PHE A 124 -14.30 -17.19 -19.64
C PHE A 124 -14.45 -17.12 -21.16
N GLY A 125 -14.34 -15.94 -21.75
CA GLY A 125 -14.50 -15.68 -23.18
C GLY A 125 -15.96 -15.43 -23.63
N ARG A 126 -16.99 -15.71 -22.80
CA ARG A 126 -18.37 -15.34 -23.11
C ARG A 126 -18.57 -13.86 -22.74
N PRO A 127 -18.99 -13.00 -23.67
CA PRO A 127 -19.17 -11.58 -23.39
C PRO A 127 -20.15 -11.35 -22.24
N PHE A 128 -19.77 -10.44 -21.36
CA PHE A 128 -20.69 -9.81 -20.42
C PHE A 128 -21.15 -8.53 -21.11
N GLU A 129 -22.41 -8.48 -21.48
CA GLU A 129 -23.03 -7.47 -22.34
C GLU A 129 -22.47 -6.07 -22.20
#